data_a0d6d8494d16ab7dbb071a9b3c79345e
#
_entry.id   a0d6d8494d16ab7dbb071a9b3c79345e
#
_cell.length_a   1.000
_cell.length_b   1.000
_cell.length_c   1.000
_cell.angle_alpha   90.00
_cell.angle_beta   90.00
_cell.angle_gamma   90.00
#
_symmetry.space_group_name_H-M   'P 1'
#
loop_
_entity.id
_entity.type
_entity.pdbx_description
1 polymer ?
#
loop_
_entity_poly.entity_id
_entity_poly.type
_entity_poly.pdbx_seq_one_letter_code
_entity_poly.pdbx_strand_id
1 'polypeptide(L)'
;MASWEDEVDPKISDSFSKINIDAPEFIPGRPYNFEALSTGTGWSAQPLSDPSPTDDIQIAANPSVPINRKETLSVVFIGHVDAGKSTIGGHLLHLTGMPTPILNDRLGMVDKRTLEKFAKEAKDKNRETWYLSWALDTNLEERDKGITVECGRAFFETENKHFILVDAPGHKSFVPNMITGAAIADLAILVISARRGEFETGFEKGGQTREHAMLVKTAGVKHLIVLINKMDDSTVGWDERRYNECKNKLSPFLKKLGFNTKSDVFFMPCSGFTGAFLRDPAPESVCPWYRGPCLLQYLDELPSLTRCVDGPVRIPIVDRYRDMGTFVFGKIESGSVFRGQMLTMMPNKVSVEVLQVGS
;
A
#
# COMPACT_ATOMS: atom_id res chain seq x y z
N MET A 1 23.28 -26.97 -13.56
CA MET A 1 23.15 -25.58 -13.09
C MET A 1 23.14 -24.73 -14.34
N ALA A 2 21.98 -24.47 -14.91
CA ALA A 2 21.82 -23.60 -16.06
C ALA A 2 21.40 -22.23 -15.53
N SER A 3 22.08 -21.17 -15.98
CA SER A 3 21.81 -19.82 -15.59
C SER A 3 20.54 -19.31 -16.29
N TRP A 4 19.71 -18.58 -15.56
CA TRP A 4 18.42 -18.04 -15.99
C TRP A 4 18.55 -16.81 -16.93
N GLU A 5 19.71 -16.57 -17.54
CA GLU A 5 19.99 -15.37 -18.32
C GLU A 5 19.79 -15.51 -19.84
N ASP A 6 19.43 -16.67 -20.37
CA ASP A 6 19.50 -16.96 -21.80
C ASP A 6 18.15 -17.19 -22.52
N GLU A 7 16.99 -16.82 -21.96
CA GLU A 7 15.71 -16.84 -22.72
C GLU A 7 15.00 -15.50 -22.69
N VAL A 8 15.53 -14.52 -23.38
CA VAL A 8 14.76 -13.34 -23.81
C VAL A 8 14.22 -13.61 -25.20
N ASP A 9 12.88 -13.71 -25.31
CA ASP A 9 12.16 -13.90 -26.56
C ASP A 9 12.58 -12.85 -27.60
N PRO A 10 13.12 -13.23 -28.77
CA PRO A 10 13.61 -12.28 -29.78
C PRO A 10 12.53 -11.33 -30.34
N LYS A 11 11.25 -11.58 -30.08
CA LYS A 11 10.14 -10.68 -30.46
C LYS A 11 10.02 -9.45 -29.56
N ILE A 12 10.63 -9.45 -28.36
CA ILE A 12 10.62 -8.29 -27.46
C ILE A 12 11.72 -7.30 -27.82
N SER A 13 12.84 -7.75 -28.39
CA SER A 13 13.93 -6.87 -28.79
C SER A 13 13.59 -5.97 -29.99
N ASP A 14 12.70 -6.43 -30.88
CA ASP A 14 12.29 -5.67 -32.07
C ASP A 14 11.28 -4.54 -31.77
N SER A 15 10.59 -4.57 -30.64
CA SER A 15 9.67 -3.50 -30.25
C SER A 15 10.38 -2.30 -29.60
N PHE A 16 11.57 -2.48 -29.03
CA PHE A 16 12.37 -1.40 -28.45
C PHE A 16 13.21 -0.63 -29.47
N SER A 17 13.51 -1.19 -30.63
CA SER A 17 14.29 -0.53 -31.69
C SER A 17 13.53 0.55 -32.46
N LYS A 18 12.21 0.71 -32.23
CA LYS A 18 11.35 1.71 -32.89
C LYS A 18 10.98 2.90 -32.01
N ILE A 19 11.50 3.00 -30.82
CA ILE A 19 11.34 4.20 -29.98
C ILE A 19 12.48 5.15 -30.34
N ASN A 20 12.17 6.08 -31.22
CA ASN A 20 13.10 7.18 -31.56
C ASN A 20 13.10 8.15 -30.37
N ILE A 21 14.08 8.01 -29.50
CA ILE A 21 14.27 8.91 -28.34
C ILE A 21 15.25 10.00 -28.77
N ASP A 22 14.79 10.94 -29.58
CA ASP A 22 15.43 12.25 -29.73
C ASP A 22 15.02 13.19 -28.60
N ALA A 23 15.25 12.77 -27.37
CA ALA A 23 15.16 13.65 -26.21
C ALA A 23 16.54 14.26 -25.99
N PRO A 24 16.69 15.59 -25.97
CA PRO A 24 17.96 16.25 -25.69
C PRO A 24 18.41 15.89 -24.26
N GLU A 25 19.69 15.58 -24.12
CA GLU A 25 20.34 15.16 -22.88
C GLU A 25 20.12 16.18 -21.76
N PHE A 26 19.66 15.73 -20.60
CA PHE A 26 19.46 16.58 -19.43
C PHE A 26 20.80 17.02 -18.86
N ILE A 27 21.14 18.30 -19.00
CA ILE A 27 22.33 18.92 -18.38
C ILE A 27 21.86 19.75 -17.18
N PRO A 28 22.24 19.39 -15.94
CA PRO A 28 21.88 20.18 -14.76
C PRO A 28 22.42 21.60 -14.86
N GLY A 29 21.54 22.61 -14.70
CA GLY A 29 21.90 24.03 -14.66
C GLY A 29 21.68 24.81 -15.95
N ARG A 30 21.16 24.21 -17.04
CA ARG A 30 20.71 24.95 -18.22
C ARG A 30 19.18 25.06 -18.27
N PRO A 31 18.59 26.22 -18.59
CA PRO A 31 17.14 26.33 -18.80
C PRO A 31 16.73 25.53 -20.04
N TYR A 32 15.72 24.69 -19.91
CA TYR A 32 15.13 23.91 -20.99
C TYR A 32 14.33 24.83 -21.91
N ASN A 33 14.67 24.85 -23.20
CA ASN A 33 13.95 25.65 -24.21
C ASN A 33 12.91 24.78 -24.93
N PHE A 34 11.63 25.02 -24.62
CA PHE A 34 10.49 24.23 -25.11
C PHE A 34 9.96 24.63 -26.47
N GLU A 35 10.60 25.57 -27.21
CA GLU A 35 10.08 26.11 -28.47
C GLU A 35 10.27 25.20 -29.70
N ALA A 36 10.93 24.06 -29.60
CA ALA A 36 11.27 23.22 -30.75
C ALA A 36 10.27 22.11 -31.12
N LEU A 37 9.14 21.99 -30.47
CA LEU A 37 8.15 20.90 -30.69
C LEU A 37 6.75 21.36 -31.12
N SER A 38 6.60 22.56 -31.68
CA SER A 38 5.31 23.03 -32.19
C SER A 38 5.28 23.11 -33.73
N THR A 39 5.29 21.95 -34.37
CA THR A 39 4.82 21.84 -35.76
C THR A 39 3.90 20.62 -35.88
N GLY A 40 2.58 20.87 -35.84
CA GLY A 40 1.60 19.89 -36.28
C GLY A 40 0.29 19.91 -35.48
N THR A 41 -0.69 20.55 -36.13
CA THR A 41 -2.14 20.53 -35.87
C THR A 41 -2.71 21.54 -34.89
N GLY A 42 -3.41 22.51 -35.49
CA GLY A 42 -3.99 23.67 -34.86
C GLY A 42 -5.11 23.41 -33.89
N TRP A 43 -4.96 24.03 -32.73
CA TRP A 43 -6.07 24.41 -31.86
C TRP A 43 -5.91 25.89 -31.55
N SER A 44 -6.82 26.68 -32.12
CA SER A 44 -6.92 28.11 -31.83
C SER A 44 -7.55 28.30 -30.47
N ALA A 45 -6.76 28.68 -29.48
CA ALA A 45 -7.25 29.18 -28.22
C ALA A 45 -7.56 30.67 -28.37
N GLN A 46 -8.83 31.07 -28.24
CA GLN A 46 -9.20 32.46 -28.06
C GLN A 46 -8.80 32.92 -26.66
N PRO A 47 -8.25 34.13 -26.48
CA PRO A 47 -7.95 34.66 -25.16
C PRO A 47 -9.27 35.06 -24.47
N LEU A 48 -9.55 34.46 -23.34
CA LEU A 48 -10.59 34.88 -22.42
C LEU A 48 -10.11 36.14 -21.68
N SER A 49 -10.88 37.21 -21.78
CA SER A 49 -10.73 38.45 -21.06
C SER A 49 -10.78 38.24 -19.53
N ASP A 50 -9.91 38.95 -18.81
CA ASP A 50 -9.85 38.95 -17.35
C ASP A 50 -11.21 39.28 -16.73
N PRO A 51 -11.74 38.48 -15.81
CA PRO A 51 -12.90 38.88 -15.02
C PRO A 51 -12.47 39.87 -13.92
N SER A 52 -13.18 40.99 -13.87
CA SER A 52 -13.08 42.01 -12.82
C SER A 52 -13.41 41.46 -11.43
N PRO A 53 -12.78 41.96 -10.37
CA PRO A 53 -12.98 41.46 -9.02
C PRO A 53 -14.23 42.11 -8.40
N THR A 54 -15.36 41.47 -8.42
CA THR A 54 -16.51 41.66 -7.50
C THR A 54 -17.66 40.72 -7.93
N ASP A 55 -17.66 39.54 -7.37
CA ASP A 55 -18.92 38.86 -7.01
C ASP A 55 -18.61 37.93 -5.85
N ASP A 56 -19.10 38.33 -4.67
CA ASP A 56 -19.16 37.50 -3.49
C ASP A 56 -19.98 36.24 -3.78
N ILE A 57 -19.30 35.16 -4.18
CA ILE A 57 -19.90 33.84 -4.20
C ILE A 57 -20.08 33.41 -2.75
N GLN A 58 -21.30 33.63 -2.25
CA GLN A 58 -21.77 33.01 -1.02
C GLN A 58 -21.55 31.50 -1.15
N ILE A 59 -20.53 31.01 -0.45
CA ILE A 59 -20.32 29.58 -0.24
C ILE A 59 -21.56 29.11 0.54
N ALA A 60 -22.50 28.48 -0.16
CA ALA A 60 -23.59 27.79 0.49
C ALA A 60 -22.96 26.73 1.41
N ALA A 61 -22.98 27.01 2.70
CA ALA A 61 -22.62 26.06 3.72
C ALA A 61 -23.49 24.81 3.51
N ASN A 62 -22.88 23.73 3.05
CA ASN A 62 -23.56 22.45 2.99
C ASN A 62 -24.11 22.15 4.38
N PRO A 63 -25.40 21.76 4.49
CA PRO A 63 -25.96 21.40 5.78
C PRO A 63 -25.10 20.28 6.37
N SER A 64 -24.54 20.55 7.54
CA SER A 64 -23.82 19.60 8.35
C SER A 64 -24.77 18.46 8.74
N VAL A 65 -24.84 17.45 7.89
CA VAL A 65 -25.32 16.15 8.32
C VAL A 65 -24.19 15.60 9.22
N PRO A 66 -24.42 15.35 10.47
CA PRO A 66 -23.45 14.65 11.32
C PRO A 66 -23.45 13.20 10.88
N ILE A 67 -22.74 12.91 9.81
CA ILE A 67 -22.42 11.54 9.44
C ILE A 67 -21.36 11.16 10.46
N ASN A 68 -21.73 10.31 11.39
CA ASN A 68 -20.80 9.65 12.29
C ASN A 68 -19.95 8.68 11.47
N ARG A 69 -19.04 9.25 10.66
CA ARG A 69 -18.14 8.50 9.80
C ARG A 69 -16.94 8.09 10.65
N LYS A 70 -16.72 6.79 10.76
CA LYS A 70 -15.48 6.24 11.28
C LYS A 70 -14.29 6.88 10.58
N GLU A 71 -13.22 7.14 11.30
CA GLU A 71 -11.99 7.64 10.71
C GLU A 71 -11.44 6.60 9.72
N THR A 72 -11.13 7.02 8.50
CA THR A 72 -10.53 6.14 7.49
C THR A 72 -9.01 6.28 7.50
N LEU A 73 -8.31 5.16 7.61
CA LEU A 73 -6.85 5.07 7.61
C LEU A 73 -6.38 4.11 6.52
N SER A 74 -5.34 4.51 5.78
CA SER A 74 -4.70 3.66 4.77
C SER A 74 -3.49 2.95 5.37
N VAL A 75 -3.46 1.62 5.26
CA VAL A 75 -2.42 0.74 5.81
C VAL A 75 -1.73 0.00 4.69
N VAL A 76 -0.41 0.15 4.55
CA VAL A 76 0.36 -0.62 3.58
C VAL A 76 1.12 -1.77 4.25
N PHE A 77 1.00 -2.98 3.68
CA PHE A 77 1.81 -4.13 4.06
C PHE A 77 3.10 -4.14 3.25
N ILE A 78 4.23 -4.18 3.95
CA ILE A 78 5.57 -4.20 3.35
C ILE A 78 6.42 -5.29 3.98
N GLY A 79 7.48 -5.68 3.31
CA GLY A 79 8.41 -6.69 3.79
C GLY A 79 8.89 -7.62 2.67
N HIS A 80 9.81 -8.52 3.01
CA HIS A 80 10.40 -9.45 2.07
C HIS A 80 9.36 -10.39 1.43
N VAL A 81 9.71 -10.99 0.30
CA VAL A 81 8.95 -12.09 -0.30
C VAL A 81 8.78 -13.20 0.74
N ASP A 82 7.66 -13.90 0.72
CA ASP A 82 7.32 -14.99 1.64
C ASP A 82 7.30 -14.64 3.14
N ALA A 83 7.40 -13.36 3.51
CA ALA A 83 7.24 -12.95 4.92
C ALA A 83 5.80 -13.16 5.45
N GLY A 84 4.81 -13.33 4.56
CA GLY A 84 3.41 -13.59 4.89
C GLY A 84 2.52 -12.35 4.87
N LYS A 85 2.84 -11.31 4.09
CA LYS A 85 2.05 -10.09 3.95
C LYS A 85 0.61 -10.37 3.51
N SER A 86 0.44 -10.95 2.32
CA SER A 86 -0.87 -11.28 1.74
C SER A 86 -1.63 -12.30 2.60
N THR A 87 -0.91 -13.22 3.27
CA THR A 87 -1.53 -14.18 4.21
C THR A 87 -2.14 -13.45 5.41
N ILE A 88 -1.41 -12.51 6.02
CA ILE A 88 -1.92 -11.71 7.15
C ILE A 88 -3.08 -10.83 6.68
N GLY A 89 -2.93 -10.16 5.54
CA GLY A 89 -4.00 -9.34 4.95
C GLY A 89 -5.28 -10.13 4.70
N GLY A 90 -5.17 -11.28 4.04
CA GLY A 90 -6.31 -12.18 3.79
C GLY A 90 -6.93 -12.72 5.08
N HIS A 91 -6.11 -13.02 6.11
CA HIS A 91 -6.63 -13.44 7.41
C HIS A 91 -7.38 -12.32 8.13
N LEU A 92 -6.88 -11.07 8.07
CA LEU A 92 -7.59 -9.92 8.63
C LEU A 92 -8.95 -9.72 7.97
N LEU A 93 -9.04 -9.83 6.64
CA LEU A 93 -10.31 -9.75 5.92
C LEU A 93 -11.28 -10.85 6.35
N HIS A 94 -10.78 -12.06 6.55
CA HIS A 94 -11.59 -13.17 7.06
C HIS A 94 -12.09 -12.91 8.49
N LEU A 95 -11.24 -12.42 9.38
CA LEU A 95 -11.58 -12.14 10.78
C LEU A 95 -12.58 -11.00 10.94
N THR A 96 -12.53 -10.00 10.06
CA THR A 96 -13.43 -8.84 10.10
C THR A 96 -14.73 -9.05 9.33
N GLY A 97 -14.85 -10.14 8.57
CA GLY A 97 -16.07 -10.49 7.82
C GLY A 97 -16.42 -9.53 6.69
N MET A 98 -15.45 -8.72 6.24
CA MET A 98 -15.68 -7.69 5.24
C MET A 98 -15.62 -8.21 3.81
N PRO A 99 -16.42 -7.62 2.89
CA PRO A 99 -16.36 -7.92 1.48
C PRO A 99 -15.05 -7.44 0.87
N THR A 100 -14.33 -8.30 0.16
CA THR A 100 -13.21 -7.88 -0.71
C THR A 100 -13.74 -7.38 -2.04
N PRO A 101 -13.31 -6.20 -2.52
CA PRO A 101 -13.62 -5.78 -3.87
C PRO A 101 -12.81 -6.63 -4.87
N ILE A 102 -13.43 -7.61 -5.50
CA ILE A 102 -12.91 -8.19 -6.73
C ILE A 102 -13.14 -7.15 -7.82
N LEU A 103 -12.07 -6.70 -8.44
CA LEU A 103 -12.11 -5.81 -9.60
C LEU A 103 -12.97 -6.47 -10.68
N ASN A 104 -14.14 -6.00 -10.84
CA ASN A 104 -15.13 -5.96 -11.91
C ASN A 104 -16.53 -6.16 -11.37
N ASP A 105 -17.21 -5.03 -11.19
CA ASP A 105 -18.67 -4.83 -11.28
C ASP A 105 -19.62 -5.62 -10.37
N ARG A 106 -19.13 -6.30 -9.34
CA ARG A 106 -20.03 -6.81 -8.28
C ARG A 106 -19.32 -6.74 -6.94
N LEU A 107 -19.89 -5.99 -6.01
CA LEU A 107 -19.59 -6.06 -4.57
C LEU A 107 -19.60 -7.53 -4.12
N GLY A 108 -18.44 -8.18 -4.22
CA GLY A 108 -18.28 -9.58 -3.86
C GLY A 108 -17.68 -9.66 -2.47
N MET A 109 -18.51 -10.05 -1.50
CA MET A 109 -17.99 -10.58 -0.24
C MET A 109 -17.11 -11.78 -0.57
N VAL A 110 -15.93 -11.90 0.08
CA VAL A 110 -15.30 -13.23 0.18
C VAL A 110 -16.19 -14.02 1.12
N ASP A 111 -17.24 -14.60 0.54
CA ASP A 111 -18.13 -15.47 1.25
C ASP A 111 -17.31 -16.65 1.81
N LYS A 112 -17.71 -17.11 2.98
CA LYS A 112 -17.15 -18.29 3.62
C LYS A 112 -17.00 -19.46 2.63
N ARG A 113 -17.98 -19.60 1.70
CA ARG A 113 -17.94 -20.58 0.62
C ARG A 113 -16.77 -20.38 -0.35
N THR A 114 -16.43 -19.14 -0.67
CA THR A 114 -15.31 -18.82 -1.55
C THR A 114 -13.98 -19.16 -0.88
N LEU A 115 -13.84 -18.88 0.41
CA LEU A 115 -12.67 -19.30 1.18
C LEU A 115 -12.57 -20.82 1.32
N GLU A 116 -13.69 -21.51 1.55
CA GLU A 116 -13.72 -22.96 1.56
C GLU A 116 -13.32 -23.57 0.20
N LYS A 117 -13.76 -22.94 -0.91
CA LYS A 117 -13.33 -23.30 -2.26
C LYS A 117 -11.82 -23.09 -2.44
N PHE A 118 -11.30 -21.93 -2.05
CA PHE A 118 -9.86 -21.65 -2.12
C PHE A 118 -9.06 -22.62 -1.24
N ALA A 119 -9.54 -22.94 -0.03
CA ALA A 119 -8.89 -23.90 0.84
C ALA A 119 -8.82 -25.29 0.22
N LYS A 120 -9.90 -25.73 -0.46
CA LYS A 120 -9.92 -26.99 -1.18
C LYS A 120 -8.94 -26.99 -2.37
N GLU A 121 -8.96 -25.95 -3.20
CA GLU A 121 -8.04 -25.80 -4.33
C GLU A 121 -6.56 -25.72 -3.86
N ALA A 122 -6.29 -25.02 -2.75
CA ALA A 122 -4.95 -24.93 -2.18
C ALA A 122 -4.47 -26.30 -1.67
N LYS A 123 -5.36 -27.08 -1.05
CA LYS A 123 -5.05 -28.44 -0.61
C LYS A 123 -4.75 -29.36 -1.79
N ASP A 124 -5.55 -29.29 -2.87
CA ASP A 124 -5.33 -30.07 -4.08
C ASP A 124 -3.99 -29.74 -4.76
N LYS A 125 -3.53 -28.48 -4.60
CA LYS A 125 -2.22 -28.01 -5.11
C LYS A 125 -1.06 -28.22 -4.11
N ASN A 126 -1.26 -28.86 -2.94
CA ASN A 126 -0.29 -29.00 -1.84
C ASN A 126 0.25 -27.65 -1.32
N ARG A 127 -0.60 -26.61 -1.28
CA ARG A 127 -0.27 -25.25 -0.89
C ARG A 127 -1.25 -24.73 0.16
N GLU A 128 -1.48 -25.50 1.21
CA GLU A 128 -2.54 -25.27 2.18
C GLU A 128 -2.52 -23.87 2.83
N THR A 129 -1.36 -23.20 2.90
CA THR A 129 -1.23 -21.86 3.50
C THR A 129 -1.61 -20.71 2.56
N TRP A 130 -1.82 -21.00 1.26
CA TRP A 130 -1.97 -19.95 0.24
C TRP A 130 -3.42 -19.48 0.07
N TYR A 131 -4.41 -20.24 0.54
CA TYR A 131 -5.82 -19.87 0.36
C TYR A 131 -6.17 -18.50 0.95
N LEU A 132 -5.46 -18.07 2.01
CA LEU A 132 -5.65 -16.75 2.62
C LEU A 132 -5.11 -15.63 1.72
N SER A 133 -3.93 -15.82 1.08
CA SER A 133 -3.38 -14.81 0.18
C SER A 133 -4.23 -14.64 -1.08
N TRP A 134 -4.89 -15.70 -1.54
CA TRP A 134 -5.76 -15.65 -2.72
C TRP A 134 -6.99 -14.74 -2.56
N ALA A 135 -7.29 -14.34 -1.33
CA ALA A 135 -8.30 -13.32 -1.07
C ALA A 135 -7.88 -11.92 -1.56
N LEU A 136 -6.56 -11.66 -1.60
CA LEU A 136 -5.97 -10.41 -2.08
C LEU A 136 -5.42 -10.54 -3.50
N ASP A 137 -4.87 -11.70 -3.85
CA ASP A 137 -4.31 -12.01 -5.16
C ASP A 137 -5.46 -12.24 -6.15
N THR A 138 -5.83 -11.21 -6.90
CA THR A 138 -6.96 -11.27 -7.85
C THR A 138 -6.57 -11.88 -9.19
N ASN A 139 -5.30 -11.78 -9.58
CA ASN A 139 -4.78 -12.28 -10.84
C ASN A 139 -4.44 -13.79 -10.75
N LEU A 140 -4.84 -14.57 -11.77
CA LEU A 140 -4.53 -16.00 -11.83
C LEU A 140 -3.01 -16.27 -11.85
N GLU A 141 -2.24 -15.41 -12.52
CA GLU A 141 -0.78 -15.55 -12.56
C GLU A 141 -0.14 -15.35 -11.18
N GLU A 142 -0.64 -14.41 -10.38
CA GLU A 142 -0.19 -14.19 -9.00
C GLU A 142 -0.47 -15.41 -8.14
N ARG A 143 -1.69 -15.99 -8.27
CA ARG A 143 -2.09 -17.20 -7.54
C ARG A 143 -1.26 -18.41 -7.90
N ASP A 144 -0.90 -18.58 -9.16
CA ASP A 144 -0.09 -19.71 -9.60
C ASP A 144 1.38 -19.57 -9.19
N LYS A 145 1.93 -18.36 -9.27
CA LYS A 145 3.31 -18.06 -8.88
C LYS A 145 3.48 -17.82 -7.38
N GLY A 146 2.40 -17.44 -6.67
CA GLY A 146 2.42 -17.06 -5.25
C GLY A 146 3.20 -15.78 -4.98
N ILE A 147 3.26 -14.88 -5.95
CA ILE A 147 3.98 -13.61 -5.86
C ILE A 147 3.02 -12.49 -6.24
N THR A 148 2.82 -11.55 -5.33
CA THR A 148 2.06 -10.34 -5.60
C THR A 148 2.83 -9.43 -6.55
N VAL A 149 2.20 -9.02 -7.64
CA VAL A 149 2.76 -8.16 -8.70
C VAL A 149 2.21 -6.75 -8.60
N GLU A 150 0.89 -6.63 -8.44
CA GLU A 150 0.18 -5.37 -8.29
C GLU A 150 -0.16 -5.10 -6.83
N CYS A 151 -0.41 -3.83 -6.48
CA CYS A 151 -0.88 -3.50 -5.14
C CYS A 151 -2.34 -3.92 -4.99
N GLY A 152 -2.58 -5.01 -4.30
CA GLY A 152 -3.92 -5.43 -3.88
C GLY A 152 -4.51 -4.39 -2.92
N ARG A 153 -5.82 -4.10 -3.08
CA ARG A 153 -6.55 -3.23 -2.16
C ARG A 153 -7.75 -3.95 -1.60
N ALA A 154 -7.94 -3.79 -0.31
CA ALA A 154 -9.08 -4.33 0.39
C ALA A 154 -9.51 -3.38 1.49
N PHE A 155 -10.68 -3.60 2.04
CA PHE A 155 -11.24 -2.77 3.10
C PHE A 155 -11.61 -3.66 4.27
N PHE A 156 -11.37 -3.15 5.48
CA PHE A 156 -11.90 -3.76 6.70
C PHE A 156 -12.24 -2.68 7.72
N GLU A 157 -13.09 -3.03 8.66
CA GLU A 157 -13.51 -2.13 9.72
C GLU A 157 -13.23 -2.74 11.09
N THR A 158 -12.94 -1.86 12.01
CA THR A 158 -12.96 -2.11 13.45
C THR A 158 -14.17 -1.40 14.07
N GLU A 159 -14.29 -1.42 15.38
CA GLU A 159 -15.38 -0.74 16.06
C GLU A 159 -15.38 0.77 15.80
N ASN A 160 -14.19 1.40 15.82
CA ASN A 160 -14.02 2.85 15.74
C ASN A 160 -13.51 3.36 14.39
N LYS A 161 -12.88 2.50 13.57
CA LYS A 161 -12.16 2.93 12.37
C LYS A 161 -12.48 2.08 11.14
N HIS A 162 -12.28 2.71 9.98
CA HIS A 162 -12.32 2.07 8.67
C HIS A 162 -10.91 2.04 8.08
N PHE A 163 -10.46 0.89 7.57
CA PHE A 163 -9.12 0.70 7.05
C PHE A 163 -9.12 0.35 5.57
N ILE A 164 -8.26 1.03 4.82
CA ILE A 164 -7.91 0.67 3.45
C ILE A 164 -6.60 -0.10 3.52
N LEU A 165 -6.67 -1.40 3.30
CA LEU A 165 -5.51 -2.28 3.26
C LEU A 165 -4.91 -2.23 1.87
N VAL A 166 -3.60 -1.97 1.80
CA VAL A 166 -2.80 -2.00 0.57
C VAL A 166 -1.75 -3.09 0.71
N ASP A 167 -1.92 -4.19 -0.02
CA ASP A 167 -0.91 -5.26 -0.06
C ASP A 167 0.11 -4.97 -1.14
N ALA A 168 1.32 -4.57 -0.73
CA ALA A 168 2.38 -4.22 -1.64
C ALA A 168 3.25 -5.43 -1.99
N PRO A 169 3.69 -5.54 -3.27
CA PRO A 169 4.55 -6.63 -3.70
C PRO A 169 5.87 -6.63 -2.93
N GLY A 170 6.36 -7.85 -2.60
CA GLY A 170 7.60 -8.04 -1.84
C GLY A 170 8.85 -8.12 -2.71
N HIS A 171 8.72 -8.36 -4.01
CA HIS A 171 9.84 -8.63 -4.91
C HIS A 171 10.45 -7.34 -5.46
N LYS A 172 11.79 -7.30 -5.57
CA LYS A 172 12.55 -6.13 -6.04
C LYS A 172 12.13 -5.61 -7.42
N SER A 173 11.67 -6.48 -8.31
CA SER A 173 11.21 -6.10 -9.65
C SER A 173 9.94 -5.25 -9.63
N PHE A 174 9.18 -5.25 -8.54
CA PHE A 174 7.90 -4.55 -8.39
C PHE A 174 7.97 -3.37 -7.41
N VAL A 175 9.17 -2.89 -7.12
CA VAL A 175 9.38 -1.69 -6.27
C VAL A 175 8.58 -0.47 -6.74
N PRO A 176 8.42 -0.16 -8.04
CA PRO A 176 7.55 0.94 -8.48
C PRO A 176 6.12 0.82 -7.97
N ASN A 177 5.52 -0.38 -8.04
CA ASN A 177 4.17 -0.63 -7.54
C ASN A 177 4.10 -0.46 -6.01
N MET A 178 5.14 -0.93 -5.30
CA MET A 178 5.27 -0.73 -3.85
C MET A 178 5.35 0.75 -3.48
N ILE A 179 6.06 1.58 -4.24
CA ILE A 179 6.14 3.04 -4.01
C ILE A 179 4.76 3.67 -4.15
N THR A 180 4.01 3.28 -5.18
CA THR A 180 2.62 3.74 -5.38
C THR A 180 1.75 3.41 -4.17
N GLY A 181 1.82 2.17 -3.66
CA GLY A 181 1.09 1.77 -2.45
C GLY A 181 1.51 2.52 -1.20
N ALA A 182 2.82 2.73 -1.02
CA ALA A 182 3.38 3.45 0.12
C ALA A 182 3.00 4.95 0.14
N ALA A 183 2.91 5.58 -1.04
CA ALA A 183 2.61 7.00 -1.17
C ALA A 183 1.21 7.39 -0.68
N ILE A 184 0.27 6.46 -0.67
CA ILE A 184 -1.11 6.68 -0.20
C ILE A 184 -1.33 6.26 1.25
N ALA A 185 -0.36 5.56 1.85
CA ALA A 185 -0.50 5.01 3.18
C ALA A 185 -0.36 6.06 4.29
N ASP A 186 -1.17 5.92 5.33
CA ASP A 186 -1.06 6.69 6.58
C ASP A 186 -0.11 6.01 7.55
N LEU A 187 -0.15 4.69 7.59
CA LEU A 187 0.71 3.86 8.42
C LEU A 187 1.18 2.62 7.65
N ALA A 188 2.27 2.02 8.10
CA ALA A 188 2.82 0.84 7.46
C ALA A 188 2.95 -0.33 8.45
N ILE A 189 2.71 -1.53 7.93
CA ILE A 189 2.94 -2.78 8.64
C ILE A 189 4.10 -3.50 7.95
N LEU A 190 5.23 -3.52 8.63
CA LEU A 190 6.41 -4.26 8.19
C LEU A 190 6.34 -5.69 8.69
N VAL A 191 6.14 -6.62 7.76
CA VAL A 191 6.08 -8.05 8.07
C VAL A 191 7.46 -8.67 7.86
N ILE A 192 7.95 -9.34 8.89
CA ILE A 192 9.20 -10.09 8.84
C ILE A 192 8.97 -11.53 9.31
N SER A 193 9.70 -12.46 8.74
CA SER A 193 9.63 -13.87 9.17
C SER A 193 10.54 -14.10 10.39
N ALA A 194 10.04 -14.82 11.38
CA ALA A 194 10.84 -15.28 12.51
C ALA A 194 11.71 -16.51 12.17
N ARG A 195 11.41 -17.22 11.08
CA ARG A 195 12.18 -18.40 10.66
C ARG A 195 13.63 -18.07 10.51
N ARG A 196 14.48 -18.98 10.97
CA ARG A 196 15.94 -18.87 10.80
C ARG A 196 16.30 -19.01 9.32
N GLY A 197 17.19 -18.14 8.83
CA GLY A 197 17.53 -18.04 7.42
C GLY A 197 16.62 -17.08 6.64
N GLU A 198 15.30 -17.12 6.79
CA GLU A 198 14.37 -16.20 6.10
C GLU A 198 14.51 -14.76 6.61
N PHE A 199 14.62 -14.57 7.93
CA PHE A 199 14.87 -13.24 8.51
C PHE A 199 16.19 -12.65 8.02
N GLU A 200 17.24 -13.44 8.08
CA GLU A 200 18.59 -13.02 7.70
C GLU A 200 18.63 -12.63 6.21
N THR A 201 18.10 -13.47 5.33
CA THR A 201 18.01 -13.18 3.88
C THR A 201 17.21 -11.90 3.60
N GLY A 202 16.08 -11.72 4.28
CA GLY A 202 15.24 -10.54 4.10
C GLY A 202 15.85 -9.25 4.64
N PHE A 203 16.69 -9.32 5.66
CA PHE A 203 17.24 -8.16 6.37
C PHE A 203 18.69 -7.82 6.02
N GLU A 204 19.51 -8.77 5.52
CA GLU A 204 20.90 -8.53 5.15
C GLU A 204 21.06 -7.57 3.96
N LYS A 205 22.30 -7.26 3.57
CA LYS A 205 22.60 -6.36 2.44
C LYS A 205 21.95 -6.89 1.15
N GLY A 206 21.06 -6.09 0.55
CA GLY A 206 20.28 -6.49 -0.63
C GLY A 206 18.92 -7.12 -0.29
N GLY A 207 18.58 -7.28 0.99
CA GLY A 207 17.26 -7.75 1.41
C GLY A 207 16.19 -6.66 1.32
N GLN A 208 15.01 -7.00 0.78
CA GLN A 208 13.92 -6.06 0.54
C GLN A 208 13.36 -5.42 1.82
N THR A 209 13.50 -6.05 2.98
CA THR A 209 13.03 -5.50 4.27
C THR A 209 13.61 -4.11 4.54
N ARG A 210 14.91 -3.93 4.26
CA ARG A 210 15.58 -2.61 4.45
C ARG A 210 15.12 -1.59 3.43
N GLU A 211 15.04 -1.98 2.17
CA GLU A 211 14.62 -1.12 1.07
C GLU A 211 13.18 -0.63 1.30
N HIS A 212 12.27 -1.54 1.64
CA HIS A 212 10.87 -1.21 1.90
C HIS A 212 10.71 -0.26 3.10
N ALA A 213 11.41 -0.51 4.20
CA ALA A 213 11.36 0.40 5.35
C ALA A 213 11.88 1.81 5.02
N MET A 214 12.91 1.91 4.18
CA MET A 214 13.45 3.19 3.71
C MET A 214 12.46 3.90 2.78
N LEU A 215 11.87 3.20 1.82
CA LEU A 215 10.89 3.74 0.89
C LEU A 215 9.65 4.28 1.61
N VAL A 216 9.11 3.54 2.56
CA VAL A 216 7.97 3.96 3.37
C VAL A 216 8.29 5.20 4.21
N LYS A 217 9.49 5.26 4.79
CA LYS A 217 9.94 6.48 5.51
C LYS A 217 10.04 7.67 4.58
N THR A 218 10.59 7.48 3.37
CA THR A 218 10.70 8.53 2.35
C THR A 218 9.33 8.97 1.83
N ALA A 219 8.35 8.04 1.73
CA ALA A 219 6.96 8.34 1.39
C ALA A 219 6.22 9.15 2.48
N GLY A 220 6.85 9.38 3.64
CA GLY A 220 6.29 10.23 4.70
C GLY A 220 5.50 9.49 5.76
N VAL A 221 5.45 8.17 5.73
CA VAL A 221 4.78 7.37 6.76
C VAL A 221 5.50 7.55 8.10
N LYS A 222 4.74 7.94 9.12
CA LYS A 222 5.27 8.24 10.45
C LYS A 222 5.16 7.06 11.39
N HIS A 223 4.13 6.23 11.25
CA HIS A 223 3.82 5.13 12.17
C HIS A 223 4.10 3.79 11.51
N LEU A 224 4.92 2.96 12.16
CA LEU A 224 5.37 1.67 11.67
C LEU A 224 5.06 0.56 12.68
N ILE A 225 4.24 -0.40 12.29
CA ILE A 225 4.00 -1.62 13.05
C ILE A 225 4.90 -2.72 12.48
N VAL A 226 5.70 -3.34 13.32
CA VAL A 226 6.57 -4.45 12.92
C VAL A 226 5.98 -5.76 13.42
N LEU A 227 5.48 -6.57 12.48
CA LEU A 227 4.97 -7.90 12.76
C LEU A 227 6.08 -8.94 12.59
N ILE A 228 6.45 -9.60 13.68
CA ILE A 228 7.36 -10.74 13.66
C ILE A 228 6.48 -11.98 13.46
N ASN A 229 6.33 -12.38 12.20
CA ASN A 229 5.43 -13.41 11.72
C ASN A 229 6.06 -14.80 11.73
N LYS A 230 5.23 -15.83 11.57
CA LYS A 230 5.61 -17.26 11.58
C LYS A 230 6.18 -17.70 12.92
N MET A 231 5.69 -17.12 14.02
CA MET A 231 6.10 -17.52 15.37
C MET A 231 5.64 -18.94 15.72
N ASP A 232 4.60 -19.42 15.05
CA ASP A 232 4.05 -20.78 15.15
C ASP A 232 4.88 -21.85 14.47
N ASP A 233 5.86 -21.46 13.64
CA ASP A 233 6.71 -22.41 12.93
C ASP A 233 7.47 -23.33 13.89
N SER A 234 7.59 -24.61 13.54
CA SER A 234 8.25 -25.62 14.38
C SER A 234 9.71 -25.30 14.73
N THR A 235 10.37 -24.51 13.87
CA THR A 235 11.75 -24.06 14.09
C THR A 235 11.88 -22.87 15.02
N VAL A 236 10.75 -22.19 15.30
CA VAL A 236 10.65 -20.99 16.15
C VAL A 236 9.94 -21.30 17.47
N GLY A 237 8.77 -21.95 17.38
CA GLY A 237 8.02 -22.44 18.56
C GLY A 237 7.67 -21.34 19.57
N TRP A 238 7.33 -20.14 19.12
CA TRP A 238 7.02 -18.98 19.99
C TRP A 238 8.16 -18.60 20.96
N ASP A 239 9.43 -18.86 20.57
CA ASP A 239 10.62 -18.55 21.39
C ASP A 239 10.79 -17.02 21.53
N GLU A 240 10.72 -16.54 22.78
CA GLU A 240 10.97 -15.14 23.15
C GLU A 240 12.37 -14.66 22.71
N ARG A 241 13.38 -15.54 22.80
CA ARG A 241 14.76 -15.19 22.41
C ARG A 241 14.84 -14.87 20.94
N ARG A 242 14.14 -15.65 20.09
CA ARG A 242 14.10 -15.40 18.65
C ARG A 242 13.35 -14.10 18.31
N TYR A 243 12.24 -13.84 18.97
CA TYR A 243 11.53 -12.57 18.85
C TYR A 243 12.43 -11.39 19.21
N ASN A 244 13.10 -11.45 20.36
CA ASN A 244 13.99 -10.39 20.81
C ASN A 244 15.22 -10.24 19.91
N GLU A 245 15.76 -11.31 19.33
CA GLU A 245 16.86 -11.26 18.34
C GLU A 245 16.42 -10.44 17.11
N CYS A 246 15.26 -10.73 16.51
CA CYS A 246 14.74 -10.00 15.37
C CYS A 246 14.51 -8.52 15.70
N LYS A 247 13.86 -8.24 16.84
CA LYS A 247 13.61 -6.89 17.33
C LYS A 247 14.90 -6.09 17.54
N ASN A 248 15.90 -6.71 18.18
CA ASN A 248 17.16 -6.04 18.49
C ASN A 248 18.02 -5.77 17.24
N LYS A 249 17.93 -6.60 16.21
CA LYS A 249 18.60 -6.36 14.92
C LYS A 249 17.91 -5.26 14.11
N LEU A 250 16.57 -5.18 14.15
CA LEU A 250 15.80 -4.18 13.42
C LEU A 250 15.84 -2.80 14.07
N SER A 251 15.74 -2.70 15.38
CA SER A 251 15.59 -1.44 16.11
C SER A 251 16.69 -0.41 15.80
N PRO A 252 18.00 -0.76 15.78
CA PRO A 252 19.05 0.19 15.43
C PRO A 252 18.97 0.67 13.99
N PHE A 253 18.55 -0.20 13.07
CA PHE A 253 18.36 0.16 11.68
C PHE A 253 17.19 1.14 11.49
N LEU A 254 16.03 0.88 12.09
CA LEU A 254 14.87 1.77 12.04
C LEU A 254 15.19 3.14 12.67
N LYS A 255 15.94 3.15 13.78
CA LYS A 255 16.44 4.38 14.39
C LYS A 255 17.35 5.16 13.44
N LYS A 256 18.24 4.48 12.70
CA LYS A 256 19.13 5.11 11.71
C LYS A 256 18.34 5.70 10.53
N LEU A 257 17.20 5.11 10.16
CA LEU A 257 16.27 5.66 9.16
C LEU A 257 15.48 6.88 9.65
N GLY A 258 15.59 7.24 10.93
CA GLY A 258 14.88 8.38 11.51
C GLY A 258 13.48 8.05 12.06
N PHE A 259 13.19 6.80 12.35
CA PHE A 259 12.03 6.44 13.16
C PHE A 259 12.37 6.57 14.65
N ASN A 260 11.47 7.16 15.41
CA ASN A 260 11.56 7.12 16.86
C ASN A 260 11.03 5.76 17.35
N THR A 261 11.93 4.87 17.74
CA THR A 261 11.59 3.51 18.15
C THR A 261 10.75 3.42 19.43
N LYS A 262 10.51 4.55 20.13
CA LYS A 262 9.67 4.60 21.34
C LYS A 262 8.24 5.05 21.04
N SER A 263 8.03 5.90 20.03
CA SER A 263 6.72 6.48 19.68
C SER A 263 6.19 6.03 18.34
N ASP A 264 7.08 5.82 17.34
CA ASP A 264 6.68 5.63 15.97
C ASP A 264 6.66 4.16 15.56
N VAL A 265 7.33 3.29 16.35
CA VAL A 265 7.50 1.88 16.00
C VAL A 265 6.93 0.98 17.08
N PHE A 266 6.02 0.11 16.69
CA PHE A 266 5.46 -0.91 17.57
C PHE A 266 5.83 -2.32 17.09
N PHE A 267 6.35 -3.16 17.98
CA PHE A 267 6.73 -4.54 17.67
C PHE A 267 5.74 -5.54 18.26
N MET A 268 5.33 -6.50 17.45
CA MET A 268 4.34 -7.51 17.85
C MET A 268 4.71 -8.87 17.25
N PRO A 269 4.64 -9.97 18.03
CA PRO A 269 4.71 -11.31 17.48
C PRO A 269 3.37 -11.68 16.86
N CYS A 270 3.37 -12.50 15.81
CA CYS A 270 2.13 -13.02 15.24
C CYS A 270 2.33 -14.34 14.48
N SER A 271 1.22 -14.97 14.15
CA SER A 271 1.12 -15.99 13.13
C SER A 271 0.04 -15.62 12.14
N GLY A 272 0.44 -15.28 10.92
CA GLY A 272 -0.50 -15.01 9.83
C GLY A 272 -1.31 -16.23 9.44
N PHE A 273 -0.80 -17.44 9.67
CA PHE A 273 -1.47 -18.68 9.35
C PHE A 273 -2.53 -19.06 10.40
N THR A 274 -2.17 -19.08 11.67
CA THR A 274 -3.09 -19.45 12.75
C THR A 274 -4.01 -18.31 13.18
N GLY A 275 -3.67 -17.06 12.84
CA GLY A 275 -4.38 -15.85 13.27
C GLY A 275 -4.01 -15.37 14.67
N ALA A 276 -3.08 -16.03 15.34
CA ALA A 276 -2.66 -15.66 16.68
C ALA A 276 -2.04 -14.25 16.69
N PHE A 277 -2.50 -13.41 17.63
CA PHE A 277 -2.20 -11.98 17.79
C PHE A 277 -2.66 -11.08 16.62
N LEU A 278 -3.47 -11.59 15.69
CA LEU A 278 -4.17 -10.71 14.75
C LEU A 278 -5.43 -10.12 15.40
N ARG A 279 -6.35 -10.97 15.91
CA ARG A 279 -7.53 -10.57 16.67
C ARG A 279 -7.46 -11.09 18.10
N ASP A 280 -7.14 -12.35 18.26
CA ASP A 280 -7.14 -13.06 19.53
C ASP A 280 -5.70 -13.41 19.93
N PRO A 281 -5.34 -13.35 21.23
CA PRO A 281 -4.00 -13.73 21.67
C PRO A 281 -3.75 -15.24 21.50
N ALA A 282 -2.49 -15.62 21.37
CA ALA A 282 -2.14 -17.03 21.48
C ALA A 282 -2.44 -17.54 22.90
N PRO A 283 -2.73 -18.84 23.06
CA PRO A 283 -2.90 -19.43 24.38
C PRO A 283 -1.69 -19.16 25.28
N GLU A 284 -1.93 -18.88 26.56
CA GLU A 284 -0.86 -18.61 27.54
C GLU A 284 0.16 -19.75 27.67
N SER A 285 -0.28 -20.98 27.43
CA SER A 285 0.60 -22.16 27.41
C SER A 285 1.61 -22.13 26.26
N VAL A 286 1.31 -21.38 25.20
CA VAL A 286 2.13 -21.30 23.96
C VAL A 286 3.02 -20.05 23.98
N CYS A 287 2.45 -18.91 24.36
CA CYS A 287 3.16 -17.62 24.37
C CYS A 287 2.94 -16.88 25.70
N PRO A 288 3.60 -17.29 26.79
CA PRO A 288 3.43 -16.68 28.12
C PRO A 288 4.07 -15.30 28.27
N TRP A 289 5.02 -14.95 27.42
CA TRP A 289 5.89 -13.79 27.54
C TRP A 289 5.34 -12.51 26.87
N TYR A 290 4.42 -12.62 25.90
CA TYR A 290 3.84 -11.43 25.27
C TYR A 290 2.46 -11.14 25.84
N ARG A 291 2.30 -9.93 26.40
CA ARG A 291 1.05 -9.44 27.01
C ARG A 291 0.56 -8.13 26.37
N GLY A 292 1.10 -7.80 25.23
CA GLY A 292 0.67 -6.62 24.45
C GLY A 292 -0.65 -6.85 23.73
N PRO A 293 -1.18 -5.80 23.09
CA PRO A 293 -2.42 -5.87 22.32
C PRO A 293 -2.26 -6.77 21.08
N CYS A 294 -3.37 -7.27 20.56
CA CYS A 294 -3.46 -7.86 19.24
C CYS A 294 -3.48 -6.80 18.15
N LEU A 295 -3.22 -7.18 16.89
CA LEU A 295 -3.08 -6.22 15.79
C LEU A 295 -4.35 -5.37 15.59
N LEU A 296 -5.54 -6.00 15.51
CA LEU A 296 -6.80 -5.27 15.34
C LEU A 296 -7.11 -4.33 16.51
N GLN A 297 -6.86 -4.79 17.73
CA GLN A 297 -7.01 -3.93 18.91
C GLN A 297 -6.06 -2.73 18.86
N TYR A 298 -4.79 -2.96 18.54
CA TYR A 298 -3.80 -1.88 18.44
C TYR A 298 -4.16 -0.86 17.36
N LEU A 299 -4.63 -1.33 16.18
CA LEU A 299 -5.08 -0.46 15.10
C LEU A 299 -6.30 0.38 15.50
N ASP A 300 -7.25 -0.20 16.23
CA ASP A 300 -8.44 0.49 16.69
C ASP A 300 -8.14 1.56 17.74
N GLU A 301 -7.18 1.28 18.63
CA GLU A 301 -6.73 2.17 19.70
C GLU A 301 -5.73 3.27 19.25
N LEU A 302 -5.25 3.24 18.00
CA LEU A 302 -4.36 4.27 17.49
C LEU A 302 -5.00 5.66 17.63
N PRO A 303 -4.23 6.68 18.08
CA PRO A 303 -4.76 8.04 18.14
C PRO A 303 -5.14 8.52 16.74
N SER A 304 -6.22 9.32 16.67
CA SER A 304 -6.65 9.92 15.39
C SER A 304 -5.55 10.75 14.77
N LEU A 305 -5.37 10.59 13.46
CA LEU A 305 -4.38 11.36 12.73
C LEU A 305 -4.82 12.82 12.61
N THR A 306 -3.94 13.73 13.00
CA THR A 306 -4.16 15.17 12.78
C THR A 306 -4.08 15.46 11.30
N ARG A 307 -5.24 15.67 10.66
CA ARG A 307 -5.35 16.06 9.25
C ARG A 307 -5.54 17.57 9.15
N CYS A 308 -4.81 18.23 8.24
CA CYS A 308 -4.92 19.64 7.99
C CYS A 308 -6.10 19.92 7.05
N VAL A 309 -7.33 19.91 7.58
CA VAL A 309 -8.57 20.00 6.78
C VAL A 309 -8.78 21.41 6.24
N ASP A 310 -8.39 22.43 7.02
CA ASP A 310 -8.60 23.86 6.70
C ASP A 310 -7.47 24.46 5.84
N GLY A 311 -6.51 23.63 5.42
CA GLY A 311 -5.39 24.07 4.58
C GLY A 311 -5.74 24.12 3.10
N PRO A 312 -4.86 24.67 2.26
CA PRO A 312 -5.03 24.60 0.81
C PRO A 312 -4.99 23.14 0.35
N VAL A 313 -5.80 22.83 -0.67
CA VAL A 313 -5.85 21.47 -1.23
C VAL A 313 -4.50 21.10 -1.83
N ARG A 314 -3.94 20.00 -1.35
CA ARG A 314 -2.70 19.42 -1.85
C ARG A 314 -2.86 17.92 -1.99
N ILE A 315 -2.76 17.45 -3.23
CA ILE A 315 -2.89 16.03 -3.57
C ILE A 315 -1.71 15.65 -4.46
N PRO A 316 -0.67 14.96 -3.94
CA PRO A 316 0.30 14.29 -4.79
C PRO A 316 -0.40 13.26 -5.68
N ILE A 317 -0.33 13.46 -6.99
CA ILE A 317 -0.89 12.50 -7.95
C ILE A 317 0.11 11.36 -8.09
N VAL A 318 -0.33 10.16 -7.75
CA VAL A 318 0.49 8.95 -7.77
C VAL A 318 0.27 8.17 -9.07
N ASP A 319 -0.98 8.15 -9.54
CA ASP A 319 -1.36 7.41 -10.74
C ASP A 319 -2.55 8.08 -11.45
N ARG A 320 -2.78 7.71 -12.70
CA ARG A 320 -3.91 8.15 -13.50
C ARG A 320 -4.41 7.04 -14.43
N TYR A 321 -5.70 6.96 -14.63
CA TYR A 321 -6.29 6.11 -15.66
C TYR A 321 -7.37 6.86 -16.43
N ARG A 322 -7.72 6.35 -17.60
CA ARG A 322 -8.77 6.89 -18.46
C ARG A 322 -9.88 5.86 -18.61
N ASP A 323 -11.06 6.26 -18.19
CA ASP A 323 -12.29 5.52 -18.41
C ASP A 323 -13.42 6.55 -18.45
N MET A 324 -14.10 6.75 -19.59
CA MET A 324 -15.12 7.80 -19.82
C MET A 324 -14.79 9.20 -19.22
N GLY A 325 -13.49 9.44 -18.92
CA GLY A 325 -12.94 10.63 -18.30
C GLY A 325 -11.50 10.39 -17.86
N THR A 326 -10.89 11.37 -17.20
CA THR A 326 -9.57 11.23 -16.59
C THR A 326 -9.73 11.10 -15.08
N PHE A 327 -9.32 9.96 -14.55
CA PHE A 327 -9.24 9.73 -13.12
C PHE A 327 -7.80 9.91 -12.66
N VAL A 328 -7.62 10.62 -11.57
CA VAL A 328 -6.34 10.77 -10.87
C VAL A 328 -6.45 10.11 -9.50
N PHE A 329 -5.36 9.48 -9.12
CA PHE A 329 -5.25 8.76 -7.87
C PHE A 329 -4.16 9.37 -7.01
N GLY A 330 -4.47 9.67 -5.76
CA GLY A 330 -3.54 10.28 -4.82
C GLY A 330 -4.13 10.44 -3.43
N LYS A 331 -3.29 10.80 -2.47
CA LYS A 331 -3.67 11.05 -1.09
C LYS A 331 -3.88 12.55 -0.85
N ILE A 332 -4.95 12.95 -0.19
CA ILE A 332 -5.17 14.32 0.23
C ILE A 332 -4.26 14.61 1.44
N GLU A 333 -3.17 15.34 1.23
CA GLU A 333 -2.23 15.73 2.29
C GLU A 333 -2.73 16.95 3.09
N SER A 334 -3.46 17.86 2.45
CA SER A 334 -4.11 18.98 3.12
C SER A 334 -5.33 19.46 2.36
N GLY A 335 -6.23 20.15 3.07
CA GLY A 335 -7.49 20.65 2.53
C GLY A 335 -8.57 19.58 2.43
N SER A 336 -9.68 19.98 1.82
CA SER A 336 -10.82 19.11 1.56
C SER A 336 -11.21 19.21 0.10
N VAL A 337 -11.67 18.11 -0.50
CA VAL A 337 -12.07 18.03 -1.91
C VAL A 337 -13.53 17.64 -2.01
N PHE A 338 -14.27 18.36 -2.86
CA PHE A 338 -15.66 18.10 -3.11
C PHE A 338 -16.00 18.27 -4.61
N ARG A 339 -17.10 17.68 -5.02
CA ARG A 339 -17.58 17.74 -6.40
C ARG A 339 -17.88 19.20 -6.80
N GLY A 340 -17.52 19.58 -8.03
CA GLY A 340 -17.68 20.93 -8.56
C GLY A 340 -16.57 21.90 -8.17
N GLN A 341 -15.60 21.48 -7.38
CA GLN A 341 -14.49 22.34 -6.96
C GLN A 341 -13.50 22.52 -8.11
N MET A 342 -13.08 23.78 -8.31
CA MET A 342 -12.01 24.12 -9.26
C MET A 342 -10.67 24.00 -8.58
N LEU A 343 -9.77 23.20 -9.16
CA LEU A 343 -8.40 22.97 -8.66
C LEU A 343 -7.39 23.31 -9.75
N THR A 344 -6.16 23.63 -9.32
CA THR A 344 -5.05 23.89 -10.25
C THR A 344 -4.11 22.68 -10.26
N MET A 345 -3.98 22.05 -11.42
CA MET A 345 -3.06 20.93 -11.61
C MET A 345 -1.66 21.46 -11.94
N MET A 346 -0.70 21.12 -11.09
CA MET A 346 0.70 21.44 -11.28
C MET A 346 1.42 20.31 -12.06
N PRO A 347 2.54 20.55 -12.75
CA PRO A 347 3.27 21.82 -12.87
C PRO A 347 2.69 22.78 -13.90
N ASN A 348 1.80 22.32 -14.78
CA ASN A 348 1.34 23.06 -15.96
C ASN A 348 0.33 24.18 -15.65
N LYS A 349 -0.09 24.30 -14.38
CA LYS A 349 -1.09 25.30 -13.90
C LYS A 349 -2.42 25.22 -14.64
N VAL A 350 -2.85 24.01 -15.02
CA VAL A 350 -4.14 23.81 -15.70
C VAL A 350 -5.25 23.80 -14.67
N SER A 351 -6.29 24.59 -14.91
CA SER A 351 -7.51 24.56 -14.11
C SER A 351 -8.33 23.33 -14.46
N VAL A 352 -8.75 22.59 -13.46
CA VAL A 352 -9.55 21.36 -13.60
C VAL A 352 -10.74 21.39 -12.64
N GLU A 353 -11.88 20.89 -13.09
CA GLU A 353 -13.07 20.73 -12.25
C GLU A 353 -13.13 19.29 -11.72
N VAL A 354 -13.45 19.16 -10.45
CA VAL A 354 -13.67 17.87 -9.79
C VAL A 354 -15.08 17.38 -10.13
N LEU A 355 -15.20 16.43 -11.04
CA LEU A 355 -16.50 15.88 -11.45
C LEU A 355 -17.03 14.85 -10.45
N GLN A 356 -16.17 14.06 -9.88
CA GLN A 356 -16.51 13.00 -8.92
C GLN A 356 -15.36 12.76 -7.95
N VAL A 357 -15.69 12.42 -6.72
CA VAL A 357 -14.73 11.95 -5.70
C VAL A 357 -15.14 10.55 -5.33
N GLY A 358 -14.18 9.60 -5.43
CA GLY A 358 -14.32 8.22 -4.98
C GLY A 358 -13.33 7.95 -3.84
N SER A 359 -13.69 7.08 -2.92
CA SER A 359 -12.85 6.60 -1.81
C SER A 359 -12.55 5.11 -1.97
#